data_c2dd10dc902248bec6392410de29bfce
#
_entry.id   c2dd10dc902248bec6392410de29bfce
#
_cell.length_a   1.000
_cell.length_b   1.000
_cell.length_c   1.000
_cell.angle_alpha   90.00
_cell.angle_beta   90.00
_cell.angle_gamma   90.00
#
_symmetry.space_group_name_H-M   'P 1'
#
loop_
_entity.id
_entity.type
_entity.pdbx_description
1 polymer ?
#
loop_
_entity_poly.entity_id
_entity_poly.type
_entity_poly.pdbx_seq_one_letter_code
_entity_poly.pdbx_strand_id
1 'polypeptide(L)'
;PVITKPLVSSKGEKSDIHICHSKNELAYALGQVSRSDYLIIQEFVEKEYEIDAVGVSTEQGVIMGGAIHKYRHWPRLVGAGAFGVFECMNQFNVDIAAISRFIKKSGYHGPFSVEFLHTKEGKNYFMEVNFRNEGLAYASTCAGANLHALYADSSHKIDWSKFRRTYIMNY
;
A
#
# COMPACT_ATOMS: atom_id res chain seq x y z
N PRO A 1 19.66 3.60 10.14
CA PRO A 1 19.03 2.29 10.33
C PRO A 1 18.64 1.65 9.02
N VAL A 2 18.54 0.31 9.00
CA VAL A 2 18.06 -0.46 7.86
C VAL A 2 16.92 -1.39 8.29
N ILE A 3 16.09 -1.79 7.35
CA ILE A 3 15.08 -2.83 7.55
C ILE A 3 15.42 -4.03 6.67
N THR A 4 15.32 -5.23 7.24
CA THR A 4 15.45 -6.48 6.49
C THR A 4 14.09 -7.14 6.36
N LYS A 5 13.80 -7.70 5.21
CA LYS A 5 12.58 -8.48 4.96
C LYS A 5 12.83 -9.61 3.97
N PRO A 6 12.12 -10.75 4.06
CA PRO A 6 12.19 -11.79 3.06
C PRO A 6 11.87 -11.26 1.67
N LEU A 7 12.65 -11.68 0.65
CA LEU A 7 12.40 -11.30 -0.75
C LEU A 7 11.05 -11.85 -1.23
N VAL A 8 10.71 -13.06 -0.77
CA VAL A 8 9.47 -13.74 -1.13
C VAL A 8 8.57 -13.82 0.10
N SER A 9 7.51 -13.05 0.15
CA SER A 9 6.61 -12.93 1.30
C SER A 9 5.93 -14.26 1.70
N SER A 10 5.75 -15.19 0.77
CA SER A 10 5.21 -16.52 1.07
C SER A 10 6.21 -17.49 1.71
N LYS A 11 7.50 -17.15 1.70
CA LYS A 11 8.60 -17.92 2.31
C LYS A 11 9.08 -17.37 3.64
N GLY A 12 8.47 -16.29 4.14
CA GLY A 12 8.82 -15.65 5.40
C GLY A 12 7.59 -15.26 6.20
N GLU A 13 7.77 -15.09 7.49
CA GLU A 13 6.75 -14.56 8.40
C GLU A 13 7.04 -13.08 8.70
N LYS A 14 6.07 -12.38 9.27
CA LYS A 14 6.31 -10.99 9.73
C LYS A 14 7.36 -10.90 10.84
N SER A 15 7.60 -12.00 11.54
CA SER A 15 8.70 -12.18 12.51
C SER A 15 10.10 -12.08 11.88
N ASP A 16 10.20 -12.27 10.55
CA ASP A 16 11.46 -12.20 9.82
C ASP A 16 11.79 -10.77 9.34
N ILE A 17 10.97 -9.80 9.73
CA ILE A 17 11.19 -8.38 9.45
C ILE A 17 11.90 -7.76 10.66
N HIS A 18 13.13 -7.28 10.46
CA HIS A 18 13.93 -6.68 11.52
C HIS A 18 14.33 -5.25 11.16
N ILE A 19 14.21 -4.33 12.14
CA ILE A 19 14.75 -2.98 12.04
C ILE A 19 16.10 -3.00 12.77
N CYS A 20 17.18 -2.69 12.06
CA CYS A 20 18.54 -2.78 12.56
C CYS A 20 19.17 -1.39 12.63
N HIS A 21 19.56 -0.96 13.81
CA HIS A 21 20.21 0.33 14.08
C HIS A 21 21.74 0.23 14.11
N SER A 22 22.28 -1.00 14.12
CA SER A 22 23.72 -1.28 14.17
C SER A 22 24.10 -2.45 13.26
N LYS A 23 25.41 -2.57 12.96
CA LYS A 23 25.95 -3.73 12.23
C LYS A 23 25.75 -5.04 12.99
N ASN A 24 25.81 -5.02 14.34
CA ASN A 24 25.61 -6.20 15.15
C ASN A 24 24.16 -6.69 15.10
N GLU A 25 23.18 -5.77 15.14
CA GLU A 25 21.77 -6.12 14.98
C GLU A 25 21.50 -6.69 13.60
N LEU A 26 22.10 -6.10 12.55
CA LEU A 26 21.97 -6.63 11.20
C LEU A 26 22.57 -8.05 11.09
N ALA A 27 23.75 -8.27 11.65
CA ALA A 27 24.39 -9.59 11.66
C ALA A 27 23.52 -10.63 12.41
N TYR A 28 22.95 -10.23 13.54
CA TYR A 28 22.00 -11.06 14.29
C TYR A 28 20.75 -11.38 13.44
N ALA A 29 20.12 -10.38 12.84
CA ALA A 29 18.95 -10.55 12.00
C ALA A 29 19.22 -11.52 10.82
N LEU A 30 20.38 -11.38 10.17
CA LEU A 30 20.80 -12.28 9.09
C LEU A 30 20.99 -13.73 9.57
N GLY A 31 21.44 -13.93 10.81
CA GLY A 31 21.59 -15.26 11.41
C GLY A 31 20.26 -15.93 11.82
N GLN A 32 19.18 -15.16 11.96
CA GLN A 32 17.85 -15.69 12.33
C GLN A 32 17.03 -16.15 11.13
N VAL A 33 17.45 -15.84 9.92
CA VAL A 33 16.68 -16.16 8.70
C VAL A 33 16.75 -17.65 8.42
N SER A 34 15.70 -18.37 8.77
CA SER A 34 15.63 -19.82 8.64
C SER A 34 14.90 -20.33 7.40
N ARG A 35 14.11 -19.47 6.73
CA ARG A 35 13.15 -19.92 5.70
C ARG A 35 13.26 -19.22 4.34
N SER A 36 14.01 -18.14 4.24
CA SER A 36 14.17 -17.39 2.98
C SER A 36 15.61 -17.47 2.48
N ASP A 37 15.79 -17.90 1.24
CA ASP A 37 17.11 -17.95 0.60
C ASP A 37 17.67 -16.54 0.33
N TYR A 38 16.80 -15.51 0.31
CA TYR A 38 17.15 -14.13 -0.02
C TYR A 38 16.42 -13.14 0.88
N LEU A 39 17.15 -12.13 1.32
CA LEU A 39 16.63 -10.97 2.04
C LEU A 39 16.81 -9.69 1.23
N ILE A 40 15.84 -8.81 1.36
CA ILE A 40 15.98 -7.41 0.97
C ILE A 40 16.49 -6.64 2.20
N ILE A 41 17.55 -5.85 2.01
CA ILE A 41 18.03 -4.87 2.99
C ILE A 41 17.76 -3.49 2.38
N GLN A 42 16.96 -2.69 3.06
CA GLN A 42 16.57 -1.36 2.62
C GLN A 42 16.87 -0.32 3.69
N GLU A 43 16.97 0.94 3.30
CA GLU A 43 16.94 2.04 4.24
C GLU A 43 15.64 1.99 5.05
N PHE A 44 15.75 2.14 6.37
CA PHE A 44 14.57 2.25 7.22
C PHE A 44 14.07 3.70 7.22
N VAL A 45 12.86 3.90 6.73
CA VAL A 45 12.17 5.19 6.75
C VAL A 45 11.25 5.24 7.96
N GLU A 46 11.50 6.18 8.87
CA GLU A 46 10.62 6.42 10.01
C GLU A 46 9.33 7.09 9.51
N LYS A 47 8.28 6.29 9.39
CA LYS A 47 6.98 6.76 8.94
C LYS A 47 6.18 7.41 10.07
N GLU A 48 5.40 8.40 9.76
CA GLU A 48 4.31 8.90 10.60
C GLU A 48 3.05 8.05 10.39
N TYR A 49 2.73 7.76 9.10
CA TYR A 49 1.65 6.86 8.68
C TYR A 49 1.94 6.25 7.31
N GLU A 50 1.10 5.31 6.91
CA GLU A 50 1.11 4.75 5.56
C GLU A 50 -0.08 5.24 4.75
N ILE A 51 0.16 5.44 3.45
CA ILE A 51 -0.87 5.74 2.46
C ILE A 51 -0.97 4.53 1.53
N ASP A 52 -2.18 4.04 1.31
CA ASP A 52 -2.46 2.98 0.37
C ASP A 52 -3.41 3.50 -0.71
N ALA A 53 -2.85 3.92 -1.82
CA ALA A 53 -3.57 4.52 -2.94
C ALA A 53 -4.21 3.43 -3.80
N VAL A 54 -5.54 3.37 -3.82
CA VAL A 54 -6.33 2.31 -4.44
C VAL A 54 -6.84 2.77 -5.81
N GLY A 55 -6.67 1.92 -6.82
CA GLY A 55 -7.10 2.20 -8.18
C GLY A 55 -7.49 0.96 -8.97
N VAL A 56 -7.92 1.20 -10.19
CA VAL A 56 -8.19 0.18 -11.20
C VAL A 56 -7.59 0.59 -12.54
N SER A 57 -6.99 -0.37 -13.22
CA SER A 57 -6.50 -0.24 -14.59
C SER A 57 -7.42 -1.02 -15.54
N THR A 58 -7.90 -0.34 -16.55
CA THR A 58 -8.76 -0.89 -17.60
C THR A 58 -8.18 -0.55 -18.97
N GLU A 59 -8.76 -1.07 -20.05
CA GLU A 59 -8.41 -0.67 -21.42
C GLU A 59 -8.58 0.82 -21.67
N GLN A 60 -9.52 1.46 -20.94
CA GLN A 60 -9.80 2.90 -21.08
C GLN A 60 -8.81 3.78 -20.29
N GLY A 61 -8.06 3.19 -19.37
CA GLY A 61 -7.04 3.88 -18.57
C GLY A 61 -7.00 3.49 -17.10
N VAL A 62 -6.25 4.28 -16.34
CA VAL A 62 -6.06 4.11 -14.90
C VAL A 62 -6.93 5.11 -14.15
N ILE A 63 -7.72 4.61 -13.22
CA ILE A 63 -8.62 5.41 -12.38
C ILE A 63 -8.28 5.17 -10.92
N MET A 64 -8.00 6.25 -10.20
CA MET A 64 -7.77 6.21 -8.75
C MET A 64 -9.10 6.44 -8.03
N GLY A 65 -9.43 5.56 -7.09
CA GLY A 65 -10.65 5.67 -6.28
C GLY A 65 -10.49 6.55 -5.05
N GLY A 66 -9.28 6.65 -4.56
CA GLY A 66 -8.93 7.33 -3.31
C GLY A 66 -7.73 6.66 -2.66
N ALA A 67 -7.46 7.01 -1.41
CA ALA A 67 -6.41 6.35 -0.65
C ALA A 67 -6.83 6.10 0.80
N ILE A 68 -6.23 5.08 1.39
CA ILE A 68 -6.39 4.72 2.78
C ILE A 68 -5.25 5.34 3.57
N HIS A 69 -5.58 6.19 4.54
CA HIS A 69 -4.67 6.62 5.57
C HIS A 69 -4.66 5.54 6.67
N LYS A 70 -3.58 4.77 6.79
CA LYS A 70 -3.46 3.68 7.77
C LYS A 70 -2.94 4.23 9.09
N TYR A 71 -3.82 4.35 10.10
CA TYR A 71 -3.48 4.87 11.44
C TYR A 71 -2.93 3.82 12.40
N ARG A 72 -3.33 2.57 12.23
CA ARG A 72 -2.94 1.46 13.10
C ARG A 72 -2.57 0.23 12.29
N HIS A 73 -1.56 -0.48 12.78
CA HIS A 73 -1.05 -1.72 12.20
C HIS A 73 -1.05 -2.81 13.26
N TRP A 74 -1.23 -4.04 12.83
CA TRP A 74 -1.07 -5.20 13.68
C TRP A 74 -0.25 -6.30 12.97
N PRO A 75 0.89 -6.76 13.54
CA PRO A 75 1.62 -6.19 14.69
C PRO A 75 2.04 -4.72 14.47
N ARG A 76 2.25 -4.00 15.59
CA ARG A 76 2.66 -2.60 15.56
C ARG A 76 3.97 -2.44 14.78
N LEU A 77 4.11 -1.39 13.99
CA LEU A 77 5.25 -1.00 13.14
C LEU A 77 5.37 -1.74 11.81
N VAL A 78 5.25 -3.08 11.78
CA VAL A 78 5.50 -3.91 10.59
C VAL A 78 4.28 -4.73 10.15
N GLY A 79 3.15 -4.55 10.81
CA GLY A 79 1.93 -5.30 10.56
C GLY A 79 1.10 -4.82 9.38
N ALA A 80 0.03 -5.56 9.10
CA ALA A 80 -1.02 -5.12 8.18
C ALA A 80 -1.82 -3.95 8.78
N GLY A 81 -2.44 -3.14 7.93
CA GLY A 81 -3.34 -2.09 8.37
C GLY A 81 -4.52 -2.68 9.17
N ALA A 82 -4.69 -2.23 10.42
CA ALA A 82 -5.77 -2.66 11.30
C ALA A 82 -6.88 -1.61 11.42
N PHE A 83 -6.52 -0.32 11.33
CA PHE A 83 -7.47 0.79 11.30
C PHE A 83 -6.99 1.87 10.35
N GLY A 84 -7.89 2.37 9.53
CA GLY A 84 -7.61 3.41 8.57
C GLY A 84 -8.85 4.22 8.19
N VAL A 85 -8.61 5.22 7.36
CA VAL A 85 -9.67 6.05 6.77
C VAL A 85 -9.44 6.16 5.29
N PHE A 86 -10.46 5.83 4.52
CA PHE A 86 -10.47 6.03 3.07
C PHE A 86 -10.92 7.45 2.75
N GLU A 87 -10.10 8.16 1.99
CA GLU A 87 -10.28 9.58 1.66
C GLU A 87 -9.99 9.83 0.18
N CYS A 88 -10.42 11.00 -0.31
CA CYS A 88 -10.10 11.43 -1.67
C CYS A 88 -8.58 11.56 -1.86
N MET A 89 -8.08 11.25 -3.06
CA MET A 89 -6.67 11.36 -3.41
C MET A 89 -6.07 12.76 -3.21
N ASN A 90 -6.87 13.81 -3.34
CA ASN A 90 -6.42 15.19 -3.16
C ASN A 90 -6.02 15.56 -1.73
N GLN A 91 -6.33 14.70 -0.76
CA GLN A 91 -5.88 14.86 0.64
C GLN A 91 -4.41 14.44 0.82
N PHE A 92 -3.84 13.75 -0.17
CA PHE A 92 -2.49 13.21 -0.11
C PHE A 92 -1.61 13.86 -1.16
N ASN A 93 -0.38 14.20 -0.78
CA ASN A 93 0.62 14.73 -1.71
C ASN A 93 1.28 13.59 -2.50
N VAL A 94 0.48 12.90 -3.33
CA VAL A 94 0.93 11.75 -4.15
C VAL A 94 0.80 12.10 -5.63
N ASP A 95 1.85 11.82 -6.40
CA ASP A 95 1.84 12.04 -7.86
C ASP A 95 0.99 10.96 -8.57
N ILE A 96 -0.30 11.24 -8.72
CA ILE A 96 -1.25 10.39 -9.43
C ILE A 96 -0.83 10.15 -10.88
N ALA A 97 -0.21 11.14 -11.53
CA ALA A 97 0.23 10.99 -12.92
C ALA A 97 1.40 10.00 -13.02
N ALA A 98 2.32 10.00 -12.05
CA ALA A 98 3.40 9.01 -11.97
C ALA A 98 2.85 7.60 -11.73
N ILE A 99 1.90 7.42 -10.81
CA ILE A 99 1.23 6.13 -10.61
C ILE A 99 0.59 5.65 -11.92
N SER A 100 -0.18 6.50 -12.57
CA SER A 100 -0.87 6.15 -13.82
C SER A 100 0.10 5.75 -14.94
N ARG A 101 1.22 6.49 -15.08
CA ARG A 101 2.28 6.14 -16.05
C ARG A 101 2.91 4.78 -15.74
N PHE A 102 3.21 4.53 -14.45
CA PHE A 102 3.82 3.28 -13.99
C PHE A 102 2.90 2.09 -14.27
N ILE A 103 1.63 2.17 -13.86
CA ILE A 103 0.64 1.09 -14.06
C ILE A 103 0.41 0.82 -15.55
N LYS A 104 0.25 1.87 -16.38
CA LYS A 104 0.14 1.70 -17.84
C LYS A 104 1.37 1.00 -18.44
N LYS A 105 2.57 1.40 -18.00
CA LYS A 105 3.82 0.83 -18.52
C LYS A 105 4.02 -0.63 -18.11
N SER A 106 3.44 -1.06 -16.98
CA SER A 106 3.48 -2.46 -16.56
C SER A 106 2.60 -3.39 -17.41
N GLY A 107 1.65 -2.84 -18.16
CA GLY A 107 0.67 -3.61 -18.92
C GLY A 107 -0.40 -4.29 -18.05
N TYR A 108 -0.45 -3.98 -16.76
CA TYR A 108 -1.41 -4.60 -15.84
C TYR A 108 -2.83 -4.07 -16.05
N HIS A 109 -3.79 -4.98 -16.06
CA HIS A 109 -5.24 -4.70 -16.07
C HIS A 109 -5.88 -5.35 -14.85
N GLY A 110 -6.58 -4.56 -14.05
CA GLY A 110 -7.24 -5.01 -12.82
C GLY A 110 -7.17 -4.00 -11.69
N PRO A 111 -7.77 -4.35 -10.53
CA PRO A 111 -7.61 -3.60 -9.29
C PRO A 111 -6.16 -3.63 -8.82
N PHE A 112 -5.68 -2.51 -8.30
CA PHE A 112 -4.33 -2.39 -7.76
C PHE A 112 -4.29 -1.43 -6.57
N SER A 113 -3.23 -1.53 -5.78
CA SER A 113 -2.88 -0.47 -4.82
C SER A 113 -1.39 -0.12 -4.89
N VAL A 114 -1.08 1.11 -4.49
CA VAL A 114 0.29 1.62 -4.37
C VAL A 114 0.49 2.17 -2.99
N GLU A 115 1.45 1.61 -2.27
CA GLU A 115 1.72 1.95 -0.88
C GLU A 115 2.88 2.92 -0.75
N PHE A 116 2.71 3.90 0.15
CA PHE A 116 3.72 4.91 0.48
C PHE A 116 3.90 5.02 1.98
N LEU A 117 5.14 5.32 2.40
CA LEU A 117 5.46 5.74 3.75
C LEU A 117 5.46 7.27 3.79
N HIS A 118 4.59 7.85 4.61
CA HIS A 118 4.58 9.30 4.84
C HIS A 118 5.39 9.63 6.08
N THR A 119 6.32 10.58 5.96
CA THR A 119 7.17 11.01 7.08
C THR A 119 6.68 12.31 7.70
N LYS A 120 7.16 12.63 8.91
CA LYS A 120 6.84 13.88 9.62
C LYS A 120 7.27 15.14 8.87
N GLU A 121 8.25 15.00 7.97
CA GLU A 121 8.73 16.10 7.10
C GLU A 121 7.83 16.29 5.86
N GLY A 122 6.72 15.54 5.76
CA GLY A 122 5.76 15.63 4.66
C GLY A 122 6.21 14.95 3.37
N LYS A 123 7.21 14.06 3.41
CA LYS A 123 7.69 13.30 2.25
C LYS A 123 6.96 11.96 2.14
N ASN A 124 6.66 11.57 0.90
CA ASN A 124 6.13 10.26 0.56
C ASN A 124 7.21 9.40 -0.10
N TYR A 125 7.52 8.27 0.50
CA TYR A 125 8.42 7.27 -0.06
C TYR A 125 7.61 6.11 -0.60
N PHE A 126 7.82 5.77 -1.87
CA PHE A 126 7.22 4.58 -2.48
C PHE A 126 7.69 3.33 -1.72
N MET A 127 6.75 2.47 -1.36
CA MET A 127 7.04 1.22 -0.67
C MET A 127 6.84 0.01 -1.59
N GLU A 128 5.64 -0.18 -2.09
CA GLU A 128 5.31 -1.30 -2.98
C GLU A 128 4.09 -1.03 -3.85
N VAL A 129 3.90 -1.86 -4.86
CA VAL A 129 2.68 -1.94 -5.64
C VAL A 129 2.09 -3.35 -5.52
N ASN A 130 0.80 -3.42 -5.27
CA ASN A 130 0.05 -4.65 -5.23
C ASN A 130 -0.80 -4.75 -6.50
N PHE A 131 -0.41 -5.63 -7.43
CA PHE A 131 -1.16 -5.94 -8.65
C PHE A 131 -2.29 -6.94 -8.36
N ARG A 132 -3.16 -6.57 -7.46
CA ARG A 132 -4.30 -7.36 -7.00
C ARG A 132 -5.28 -6.48 -6.25
N ASN A 133 -6.45 -7.02 -5.96
CA ASN A 133 -7.33 -6.38 -4.98
C ASN A 133 -6.68 -6.37 -3.60
N GLU A 134 -6.62 -5.21 -2.99
CA GLU A 134 -6.09 -5.01 -1.64
C GLU A 134 -7.18 -5.36 -0.61
N GLY A 135 -6.77 -5.88 0.59
CA GLY A 135 -7.73 -6.35 1.60
C GLY A 135 -8.68 -5.26 2.12
N LEU A 136 -8.25 -4.01 2.14
CA LEU A 136 -9.06 -2.87 2.58
C LEU A 136 -9.75 -2.12 1.42
N ALA A 137 -9.55 -2.55 0.16
CA ALA A 137 -10.03 -1.85 -1.03
C ALA A 137 -11.57 -1.73 -1.11
N TYR A 138 -12.32 -2.60 -0.41
CA TYR A 138 -13.78 -2.50 -0.33
C TYR A 138 -14.25 -1.18 0.27
N ALA A 139 -13.40 -0.49 1.03
CA ALA A 139 -13.67 0.85 1.51
C ALA A 139 -13.95 1.84 0.38
N SER A 140 -13.35 1.67 -0.79
CA SER A 140 -13.62 2.51 -1.97
C SER A 140 -15.08 2.40 -2.40
N THR A 141 -15.63 1.18 -2.40
CA THR A 141 -17.04 0.92 -2.69
C THR A 141 -17.96 1.57 -1.65
N CYS A 142 -17.65 1.39 -0.37
CA CYS A 142 -18.41 2.02 0.72
C CYS A 142 -18.34 3.55 0.68
N ALA A 143 -17.22 4.10 0.22
CA ALA A 143 -17.04 5.54 0.02
C ALA A 143 -17.79 6.11 -1.20
N GLY A 144 -18.35 5.26 -2.06
CA GLY A 144 -19.04 5.65 -3.30
C GLY A 144 -18.17 5.56 -4.56
N ALA A 145 -16.90 5.14 -4.44
CA ALA A 145 -16.01 4.91 -5.57
C ALA A 145 -15.90 3.40 -5.86
N ASN A 146 -16.95 2.82 -6.46
CA ASN A 146 -17.00 1.38 -6.75
C ASN A 146 -16.08 1.00 -7.93
N LEU A 147 -14.80 0.80 -7.63
CA LEU A 147 -13.78 0.43 -8.61
C LEU A 147 -14.00 -0.96 -9.21
N HIS A 148 -14.60 -1.87 -8.45
CA HIS A 148 -14.90 -3.23 -8.93
C HIS A 148 -16.00 -3.21 -10.00
N ALA A 149 -17.05 -2.43 -9.78
CA ALA A 149 -18.10 -2.26 -10.79
C ALA A 149 -17.54 -1.61 -12.07
N LEU A 150 -16.66 -0.63 -11.93
CA LEU A 150 -16.01 0.02 -13.07
C LEU A 150 -15.07 -0.94 -13.83
N TYR A 151 -14.42 -1.85 -13.14
CA TYR A 151 -13.60 -2.89 -13.76
C TYR A 151 -14.44 -3.92 -14.50
N ALA A 152 -15.58 -4.34 -13.90
CA ALA A 152 -16.47 -5.32 -14.50
C ALA A 152 -17.28 -4.77 -15.68
N ASP A 153 -17.62 -3.48 -15.63
CA ASP A 153 -18.39 -2.78 -16.66
C ASP A 153 -17.82 -1.38 -16.89
N SER A 154 -17.15 -1.21 -18.01
CA SER A 154 -16.52 0.04 -18.40
C SER A 154 -17.50 1.19 -18.64
N SER A 155 -18.81 0.91 -18.76
CA SER A 155 -19.86 1.94 -18.83
C SER A 155 -20.20 2.52 -17.45
N HIS A 156 -19.82 1.84 -16.37
CA HIS A 156 -20.02 2.31 -15.01
C HIS A 156 -19.27 3.62 -14.77
N LYS A 157 -19.93 4.56 -14.11
CA LYS A 157 -19.33 5.86 -13.76
C LYS A 157 -19.39 6.06 -12.24
N ILE A 158 -18.29 6.57 -11.69
CA ILE A 158 -18.24 6.97 -10.29
C ILE A 158 -18.88 8.36 -10.17
N ASP A 159 -19.88 8.46 -9.33
CA ASP A 159 -20.47 9.75 -8.94
C ASP A 159 -19.70 10.35 -7.76
N TRP A 160 -18.69 11.15 -8.07
CA TRP A 160 -17.81 11.75 -7.06
C TRP A 160 -18.54 12.71 -6.11
N SER A 161 -19.73 13.18 -6.45
CA SER A 161 -20.54 14.04 -5.56
C SER A 161 -21.06 13.27 -4.35
N LYS A 162 -21.13 11.95 -4.47
CA LYS A 162 -21.55 11.03 -3.39
C LYS A 162 -20.40 10.44 -2.59
N PHE A 163 -19.15 10.83 -2.92
CA PHE A 163 -17.99 10.33 -2.19
C PHE A 163 -18.07 10.70 -0.71
N ARG A 164 -17.79 9.70 0.16
CA ARG A 164 -17.82 9.87 1.60
C ARG A 164 -16.55 9.31 2.23
N ARG A 165 -15.98 10.07 3.16
CA ARG A 165 -14.93 9.58 4.04
C ARG A 165 -15.41 8.32 4.75
N THR A 166 -14.65 7.23 4.65
CA THR A 166 -15.08 5.91 5.15
C THR A 166 -14.03 5.35 6.11
N TYR A 167 -14.47 5.00 7.31
CA TYR A 167 -13.62 4.37 8.32
C TYR A 167 -13.55 2.87 8.09
N ILE A 168 -12.35 2.30 8.27
CA ILE A 168 -12.07 0.89 8.03
C ILE A 168 -11.45 0.30 9.28
N MET A 169 -11.97 -0.85 9.68
CA MET A 169 -11.39 -1.65 10.75
C MET A 169 -11.23 -3.09 10.24
N ASN A 170 -10.03 -3.64 10.40
CA ASN A 170 -9.71 -5.01 10.08
C ASN A 170 -9.49 -5.78 11.39
N TYR A 171 -10.24 -6.87 11.59
CA TYR A 171 -10.20 -7.72 12.79
C TYR A 171 -9.34 -8.95 12.57
#